data_27ab62ef2e0f0d345a0ab4031222f6bf
#
_entry.id   27ab62ef2e0f0d345a0ab4031222f6bf
#
_cell.length_a   1.000
_cell.length_b   1.000
_cell.length_c   1.000
_cell.angle_alpha   90.00
_cell.angle_beta   90.00
_cell.angle_gamma   90.00
#
_symmetry.space_group_name_H-M   'P 1'
#
loop_
_entity.id
_entity.type
_entity.pdbx_description
1 polymer ?
#
loop_
_entity_poly.entity_id
_entity_poly.type
_entity_poly.pdbx_seq_one_letter_code
_entity_poly.pdbx_strand_id
1 'polypeptide(L)'
;MPRIPLGRAALAGLGTLAVIAAAVQPAGAAPRTDRSEGPVARAFSSAAAEYGVPRDLLIALGYSETHLDGHHGLPSQAGGYGVMHLVSNPAQHTLELASRLTGDTARDLRTDTAANIRGGAAVLRSYADHAGLSTAERRDTDTWYPLLARYGGATDPATARLYADTVYTFLAQGVTARAEGGEKLILPAREVAPERGSLAPAAQSPDYPSALWVPANPANYAVGRTAAISKVVIHVTEGSYAGTISWFQNPSAQVSAHYVVRSSDGQITQMVREKDTAWHARSGNASGIGIEHEGYIDNPSWFTDAMYRSSAALTASICARYGIPKDRAHIVGHSEVPGNDHTDPGPNWNWTYYMQLVGGSTGGGEVQLSFPSYDTLRSGSTGAQVSAAQSLLNAQGFDAGTVDGSFGTKTGSAVTAFQKARGLDADGVVGARTWTALLSAGTTPALSQGSTGAAVQRLQRALTAALGRTVTADGDFGSGTQQAVRDYQTSRSLGVDGQVGPATWGALQAGR
;
A
#
# COMPACT_ATOMS: atom_id res chain seq x y z
N MET A 1 -4.33 -10.42 -73.38
CA MET A 1 -4.77 -11.42 -74.42
C MET A 1 -3.89 -12.65 -74.24
N PRO A 2 -4.34 -13.89 -74.45
CA PRO A 2 -5.69 -14.42 -74.43
C PRO A 2 -5.88 -15.61 -73.45
N ARG A 3 -7.10 -15.76 -73.01
CA ARG A 3 -8.08 -16.88 -73.33
C ARG A 3 -7.97 -18.19 -72.56
N ILE A 4 -9.04 -18.42 -71.83
CA ILE A 4 -9.79 -19.58 -71.34
C ILE A 4 -9.82 -20.79 -72.34
N PRO A 5 -10.02 -22.05 -71.90
CA PRO A 5 -11.37 -22.54 -71.68
C PRO A 5 -11.54 -23.64 -70.58
N LEU A 6 -12.66 -23.58 -69.86
CA LEU A 6 -13.81 -24.51 -69.79
C LEU A 6 -13.58 -26.02 -69.94
N GLY A 7 -14.04 -26.76 -68.96
CA GLY A 7 -14.37 -28.18 -69.01
C GLY A 7 -15.44 -28.55 -67.96
N ARG A 8 -16.63 -28.89 -68.41
CA ARG A 8 -17.79 -29.41 -67.65
C ARG A 8 -17.65 -30.91 -67.48
N ALA A 9 -18.14 -31.42 -66.34
CA ALA A 9 -18.91 -32.66 -66.31
C ALA A 9 -19.64 -32.84 -64.96
N ALA A 10 -20.77 -33.46 -65.08
CA ALA A 10 -21.98 -33.37 -64.27
C ALA A 10 -22.21 -34.59 -63.33
N LEU A 11 -23.18 -34.39 -62.43
CA LEU A 11 -24.15 -35.30 -61.79
C LEU A 11 -23.65 -36.37 -60.81
N ALA A 12 -24.13 -36.30 -59.58
CA ALA A 12 -25.20 -37.15 -59.05
C ALA A 12 -25.67 -36.65 -57.65
N GLY A 13 -26.94 -36.49 -57.46
CA GLY A 13 -27.56 -36.07 -56.24
C GLY A 13 -27.77 -37.20 -55.24
N LEU A 14 -27.82 -36.82 -53.99
CA LEU A 14 -28.52 -37.54 -52.92
C LEU A 14 -29.02 -36.51 -51.92
N GLY A 15 -30.31 -36.43 -51.79
CA GLY A 15 -31.01 -35.54 -50.87
C GLY A 15 -30.83 -36.03 -49.43
N THR A 16 -30.51 -35.10 -48.54
CA THR A 16 -30.68 -35.30 -47.12
C THR A 16 -31.50 -34.15 -46.55
N LEU A 17 -32.63 -34.51 -45.90
CA LEU A 17 -33.49 -33.62 -45.16
C LEU A 17 -32.70 -32.81 -44.14
N ALA A 18 -32.74 -31.48 -44.26
CA ALA A 18 -32.29 -30.60 -43.19
C ALA A 18 -33.42 -30.51 -42.15
N VAL A 19 -33.21 -31.12 -40.99
CA VAL A 19 -34.00 -30.86 -39.78
C VAL A 19 -33.51 -29.51 -39.22
N ILE A 20 -34.32 -28.49 -39.31
CA ILE A 20 -34.10 -27.20 -38.65
C ILE A 20 -34.39 -27.43 -37.16
N ALA A 21 -33.35 -27.69 -36.36
CA ALA A 21 -33.44 -27.58 -34.92
C ALA A 21 -33.44 -26.09 -34.55
N ALA A 22 -34.62 -25.56 -34.20
CA ALA A 22 -34.71 -24.25 -33.56
C ALA A 22 -33.97 -24.31 -32.20
N ALA A 23 -32.83 -23.66 -32.12
CA ALA A 23 -32.14 -23.43 -30.88
C ALA A 23 -33.01 -22.52 -30.00
N VAL A 24 -33.63 -23.10 -28.98
CA VAL A 24 -34.26 -22.35 -27.88
C VAL A 24 -33.09 -21.74 -27.09
N GLN A 25 -32.91 -20.44 -27.22
CA GLN A 25 -32.01 -19.70 -26.33
C GLN A 25 -32.59 -19.80 -24.92
N PRO A 26 -31.81 -20.23 -23.92
CA PRO A 26 -32.28 -20.15 -22.56
C PRO A 26 -32.47 -18.68 -22.18
N ALA A 27 -33.66 -18.35 -21.68
CA ALA A 27 -33.96 -17.06 -21.07
C ALA A 27 -32.84 -16.71 -20.08
N GLY A 28 -32.36 -15.46 -20.17
CA GLY A 28 -31.29 -14.96 -19.35
C GLY A 28 -31.56 -15.28 -17.87
N ALA A 29 -30.66 -16.07 -17.26
CA ALA A 29 -30.67 -16.31 -15.83
C ALA A 29 -30.52 -14.95 -15.14
N ALA A 30 -31.50 -14.59 -14.31
CA ALA A 30 -31.34 -13.49 -13.37
C ALA A 30 -30.02 -13.68 -12.58
N PRO A 31 -29.29 -12.63 -12.24
CA PRO A 31 -28.06 -12.76 -11.49
C PRO A 31 -28.33 -13.56 -10.21
N ARG A 32 -27.71 -14.73 -10.11
CA ARG A 32 -27.74 -15.50 -8.88
C ARG A 32 -27.04 -14.66 -7.84
N THR A 33 -27.78 -14.13 -6.89
CA THR A 33 -27.20 -13.65 -5.64
C THR A 33 -26.63 -14.88 -4.92
N ASP A 34 -25.32 -15.06 -5.05
CA ASP A 34 -24.61 -16.16 -4.40
C ASP A 34 -24.76 -15.94 -2.89
N ARG A 35 -25.46 -16.85 -2.22
CA ARG A 35 -25.67 -16.81 -0.75
C ARG A 35 -24.36 -16.95 0.04
N SER A 36 -23.23 -17.11 -0.65
CA SER A 36 -21.88 -17.15 -0.09
C SER A 36 -21.25 -15.77 0.12
N GLU A 37 -21.80 -14.70 -0.50
CA GLU A 37 -21.25 -13.33 -0.32
C GLU A 37 -21.53 -12.84 1.11
N GLY A 38 -20.51 -12.22 1.74
CA GLY A 38 -20.66 -11.56 3.02
C GLY A 38 -21.50 -10.27 2.95
N PRO A 39 -21.80 -9.63 4.07
CA PRO A 39 -22.68 -8.46 4.11
C PRO A 39 -22.16 -7.27 3.31
N VAL A 40 -20.84 -6.99 3.34
CA VAL A 40 -20.23 -5.86 2.62
C VAL A 40 -20.22 -6.12 1.12
N ALA A 41 -19.87 -7.34 0.69
CA ALA A 41 -19.92 -7.72 -0.73
C ALA A 41 -21.34 -7.60 -1.29
N ARG A 42 -22.35 -8.02 -0.53
CA ARG A 42 -23.76 -7.85 -0.92
C ARG A 42 -24.18 -6.39 -1.01
N ALA A 43 -23.68 -5.54 -0.08
CA ALA A 43 -23.97 -4.10 -0.13
C ALA A 43 -23.44 -3.47 -1.43
N PHE A 44 -22.22 -3.81 -1.84
CA PHE A 44 -21.67 -3.37 -3.13
C PHE A 44 -22.47 -3.90 -4.32
N SER A 45 -22.85 -5.19 -4.30
CA SER A 45 -23.64 -5.80 -5.37
C SER A 45 -25.03 -5.18 -5.48
N SER A 46 -25.68 -4.89 -4.35
CA SER A 46 -27.01 -4.26 -4.31
C SER A 46 -26.96 -2.81 -4.79
N ALA A 47 -26.01 -2.01 -4.30
CA ALA A 47 -25.83 -0.62 -4.70
C ALA A 47 -25.48 -0.50 -6.20
N ALA A 48 -24.63 -1.38 -6.70
CA ALA A 48 -24.29 -1.46 -8.12
C ALA A 48 -25.53 -1.73 -9.00
N ALA A 49 -26.37 -2.66 -8.59
CA ALA A 49 -27.61 -3.00 -9.29
C ALA A 49 -28.65 -1.86 -9.22
N GLU A 50 -28.82 -1.24 -8.04
CA GLU A 50 -29.81 -0.17 -7.81
C GLU A 50 -29.48 1.08 -8.63
N TYR A 51 -28.19 1.49 -8.65
CA TYR A 51 -27.78 2.75 -9.29
C TYR A 51 -27.16 2.56 -10.68
N GLY A 52 -26.94 1.33 -11.14
CA GLY A 52 -26.31 1.06 -12.44
C GLY A 52 -24.87 1.57 -12.52
N VAL A 53 -24.13 1.48 -11.41
CA VAL A 53 -22.69 1.78 -11.31
C VAL A 53 -21.94 0.45 -11.32
N PRO A 54 -20.83 0.28 -12.04
CA PRO A 54 -20.08 -0.97 -12.03
C PRO A 54 -19.63 -1.34 -10.59
N ARG A 55 -19.94 -2.58 -10.16
CA ARG A 55 -19.62 -3.07 -8.81
C ARG A 55 -18.14 -2.95 -8.48
N ASP A 56 -17.29 -3.37 -9.40
CA ASP A 56 -15.85 -3.35 -9.23
C ASP A 56 -15.30 -1.93 -9.07
N LEU A 57 -15.92 -0.96 -9.74
CA LEU A 57 -15.60 0.46 -9.59
C LEU A 57 -15.91 0.96 -8.18
N LEU A 58 -17.07 0.57 -7.62
CA LEU A 58 -17.45 0.93 -6.25
C LEU A 58 -16.48 0.32 -5.22
N ILE A 59 -16.07 -0.94 -5.41
CA ILE A 59 -15.11 -1.60 -4.53
C ILE A 59 -13.73 -0.91 -4.62
N ALA A 60 -13.25 -0.62 -5.85
CA ALA A 60 -11.99 0.08 -6.05
C ALA A 60 -12.00 1.47 -5.42
N LEU A 61 -13.10 2.21 -5.54
CA LEU A 61 -13.29 3.51 -4.91
C LEU A 61 -13.26 3.40 -3.38
N GLY A 62 -14.08 2.53 -2.80
CA GLY A 62 -14.11 2.35 -1.34
C GLY A 62 -12.77 1.87 -0.79
N TYR A 63 -12.05 1.05 -1.55
CA TYR A 63 -10.70 0.65 -1.15
C TYR A 63 -9.70 1.80 -1.24
N SER A 64 -9.76 2.62 -2.27
CA SER A 64 -8.85 3.76 -2.41
C SER A 64 -9.08 4.84 -1.36
N GLU A 65 -10.28 4.94 -0.80
CA GLU A 65 -10.62 5.93 0.20
C GLU A 65 -10.28 5.49 1.63
N THR A 66 -10.59 4.24 1.97
CA THR A 66 -10.59 3.82 3.38
C THR A 66 -10.07 2.39 3.59
N HIS A 67 -9.54 1.71 2.56
CA HIS A 67 -9.28 0.27 2.59
C HIS A 67 -10.50 -0.57 3.03
N LEU A 68 -11.71 -0.07 2.74
CA LEU A 68 -13.01 -0.66 3.11
C LEU A 68 -13.26 -0.66 4.64
N ASP A 69 -12.63 0.23 5.37
CA ASP A 69 -12.85 0.48 6.79
C ASP A 69 -13.75 1.70 6.98
N GLY A 70 -14.86 1.54 7.70
CA GLY A 70 -15.81 2.62 7.97
C GLY A 70 -15.41 3.53 9.13
N HIS A 71 -14.30 3.24 9.80
CA HIS A 71 -13.77 3.98 10.97
C HIS A 71 -14.81 4.25 12.05
N HIS A 72 -15.75 3.31 12.24
CA HIS A 72 -16.84 3.40 13.22
C HIS A 72 -17.68 4.68 13.11
N GLY A 73 -17.77 5.25 11.90
CA GLY A 73 -18.49 6.49 11.62
C GLY A 73 -17.79 7.76 12.07
N LEU A 74 -16.51 7.69 12.47
CA LEU A 74 -15.68 8.84 12.73
C LEU A 74 -15.25 9.52 11.41
N PRO A 75 -15.14 10.85 11.37
CA PRO A 75 -14.69 11.55 10.17
C PRO A 75 -13.17 11.41 9.96
N SER A 76 -12.75 11.39 8.70
CA SER A 76 -11.37 11.70 8.32
C SER A 76 -11.06 13.18 8.59
N GLN A 77 -9.77 13.56 8.50
CA GLN A 77 -9.34 14.97 8.59
C GLN A 77 -10.05 15.87 7.56
N ALA A 78 -10.38 15.35 6.38
CA ALA A 78 -11.12 16.05 5.34
C ALA A 78 -12.65 16.07 5.56
N GLY A 79 -13.17 15.47 6.63
CA GLY A 79 -14.60 15.40 6.92
C GLY A 79 -15.35 14.33 6.12
N GLY A 80 -14.66 13.29 5.67
CA GLY A 80 -15.25 12.14 4.98
C GLY A 80 -15.65 11.04 5.95
N TYR A 81 -16.72 10.31 5.65
CA TYR A 81 -17.34 9.31 6.53
C TYR A 81 -17.58 7.98 5.80
N GLY A 82 -17.34 6.89 6.50
CA GLY A 82 -17.64 5.53 6.05
C GLY A 82 -16.81 5.09 4.84
N VAL A 83 -17.06 3.86 4.39
CA VAL A 83 -16.27 3.18 3.35
C VAL A 83 -16.13 3.96 2.06
N MET A 84 -17.16 4.72 1.65
CA MET A 84 -17.14 5.53 0.43
C MET A 84 -16.67 6.96 0.67
N HIS A 85 -16.20 7.28 1.88
CA HIS A 85 -15.68 8.60 2.25
C HIS A 85 -16.62 9.75 1.83
N LEU A 86 -17.90 9.65 2.24
CA LEU A 86 -18.88 10.71 1.96
C LEU A 86 -18.54 11.98 2.74
N VAL A 87 -18.13 13.02 2.04
CA VAL A 87 -17.57 14.23 2.64
C VAL A 87 -18.66 15.23 3.02
N SER A 88 -18.50 15.85 4.21
CA SER A 88 -19.27 16.98 4.69
C SER A 88 -18.31 18.04 5.23
N ASN A 89 -17.90 18.99 4.38
CA ASN A 89 -17.04 20.10 4.73
C ASN A 89 -17.45 21.34 3.90
N PRO A 90 -16.88 22.53 4.16
CA PRO A 90 -17.27 23.77 3.45
C PRO A 90 -17.11 23.73 1.92
N ALA A 91 -16.27 22.86 1.37
CA ALA A 91 -16.01 22.76 -0.07
C ALA A 91 -16.74 21.61 -0.76
N GLN A 92 -17.08 20.56 -0.01
CA GLN A 92 -17.65 19.34 -0.56
C GLN A 92 -18.79 18.80 0.32
N HIS A 93 -19.91 18.45 -0.31
CA HIS A 93 -21.16 18.08 0.36
C HIS A 93 -21.72 16.76 -0.17
N THR A 94 -20.86 15.75 -0.39
CA THR A 94 -21.30 14.45 -0.92
C THR A 94 -22.15 13.66 0.07
N LEU A 95 -21.96 13.87 1.39
CA LEU A 95 -22.81 13.28 2.43
C LEU A 95 -24.25 13.79 2.33
N GLU A 96 -24.43 15.11 2.22
CA GLU A 96 -25.76 15.75 2.09
C GLU A 96 -26.40 15.41 0.75
N LEU A 97 -25.60 15.29 -0.31
CA LEU A 97 -26.10 14.86 -1.61
C LEU A 97 -26.57 13.40 -1.56
N ALA A 98 -25.79 12.49 -0.96
CA ALA A 98 -26.17 11.10 -0.75
C ALA A 98 -27.49 11.00 0.02
N SER A 99 -27.62 11.75 1.14
CA SER A 99 -28.85 11.77 1.95
C SER A 99 -30.08 12.20 1.13
N ARG A 100 -29.95 13.22 0.29
CA ARG A 100 -31.06 13.66 -0.60
C ARG A 100 -31.40 12.61 -1.66
N LEU A 101 -30.42 11.91 -2.19
CA LEU A 101 -30.61 10.94 -3.29
C LEU A 101 -31.17 9.60 -2.80
N THR A 102 -30.78 9.15 -1.62
CA THR A 102 -31.17 7.85 -1.05
C THR A 102 -32.34 7.93 -0.10
N GLY A 103 -32.54 9.09 0.54
CA GLY A 103 -33.48 9.27 1.66
C GLY A 103 -32.93 8.79 3.00
N ASP A 104 -31.70 8.24 3.04
CA ASP A 104 -31.04 7.82 4.27
C ASP A 104 -30.62 9.04 5.11
N THR A 105 -30.67 8.90 6.43
CA THR A 105 -30.23 9.99 7.31
C THR A 105 -28.72 10.19 7.27
N ALA A 106 -28.23 11.38 7.56
CA ALA A 106 -26.80 11.63 7.69
C ALA A 106 -26.13 10.72 8.73
N ARG A 107 -26.86 10.30 9.76
CA ARG A 107 -26.39 9.35 10.76
C ARG A 107 -26.19 7.98 10.14
N ASP A 108 -27.19 7.45 9.43
CA ASP A 108 -27.11 6.13 8.81
C ASP A 108 -25.96 6.09 7.78
N LEU A 109 -25.84 7.13 6.94
CA LEU A 109 -24.73 7.30 5.99
C LEU A 109 -23.33 7.35 6.64
N ARG A 110 -23.24 7.73 7.91
CA ARG A 110 -21.96 7.73 8.65
C ARG A 110 -21.64 6.42 9.31
N THR A 111 -22.65 5.70 9.83
CA THR A 111 -22.47 4.58 10.76
C THR A 111 -22.92 3.23 10.23
N ASP A 112 -23.67 3.18 9.13
CA ASP A 112 -24.09 1.94 8.48
C ASP A 112 -23.34 1.77 7.14
N THR A 113 -22.53 0.74 7.06
CA THR A 113 -21.68 0.46 5.89
C THR A 113 -22.49 0.26 4.61
N ALA A 114 -23.66 -0.39 4.68
CA ALA A 114 -24.49 -0.62 3.50
C ALA A 114 -25.16 0.68 3.02
N ALA A 115 -25.66 1.51 3.94
CA ALA A 115 -26.19 2.83 3.61
C ALA A 115 -25.10 3.74 3.02
N ASN A 116 -23.89 3.70 3.57
CA ASN A 116 -22.75 4.47 3.08
C ASN A 116 -22.38 4.07 1.63
N ILE A 117 -22.25 2.77 1.35
CA ILE A 117 -21.97 2.24 0.01
C ILE A 117 -23.10 2.64 -0.98
N ARG A 118 -24.34 2.52 -0.55
CA ARG A 118 -25.52 2.95 -1.32
C ARG A 118 -25.48 4.45 -1.64
N GLY A 119 -25.11 5.27 -0.64
CA GLY A 119 -24.94 6.72 -0.79
C GLY A 119 -23.86 7.09 -1.80
N GLY A 120 -22.69 6.45 -1.73
CA GLY A 120 -21.60 6.67 -2.71
C GLY A 120 -22.01 6.30 -4.14
N ALA A 121 -22.71 5.17 -4.31
CA ALA A 121 -23.24 4.76 -5.61
C ALA A 121 -24.28 5.76 -6.15
N ALA A 122 -25.17 6.27 -5.31
CA ALA A 122 -26.16 7.28 -5.67
C ALA A 122 -25.51 8.59 -6.14
N VAL A 123 -24.45 9.05 -5.45
CA VAL A 123 -23.68 10.24 -5.85
C VAL A 123 -23.03 10.04 -7.21
N LEU A 124 -22.34 8.91 -7.43
CA LEU A 124 -21.73 8.61 -8.73
C LEU A 124 -22.78 8.53 -9.84
N ARG A 125 -23.92 7.88 -9.57
CA ARG A 125 -25.02 7.83 -10.53
C ARG A 125 -25.55 9.22 -10.89
N SER A 126 -25.73 10.10 -9.89
CA SER A 126 -26.12 11.48 -10.12
C SER A 126 -25.14 12.22 -11.04
N TYR A 127 -23.83 11.97 -10.88
CA TYR A 127 -22.83 12.55 -11.77
C TYR A 127 -22.93 12.01 -13.19
N ALA A 128 -23.20 10.70 -13.36
CA ALA A 128 -23.39 10.07 -14.67
C ALA A 128 -24.63 10.62 -15.40
N ASP A 129 -25.72 10.83 -14.68
CA ASP A 129 -26.93 11.41 -15.21
C ASP A 129 -26.74 12.87 -15.66
N HIS A 130 -26.01 13.66 -14.85
CA HIS A 130 -25.66 15.04 -15.22
C HIS A 130 -24.70 15.11 -16.43
N ALA A 131 -23.81 14.13 -16.57
CA ALA A 131 -22.94 14.01 -17.73
C ALA A 131 -23.64 13.46 -18.98
N GLY A 132 -24.88 12.98 -18.83
CA GLY A 132 -25.68 12.44 -19.95
C GLY A 132 -25.26 11.04 -20.40
N LEU A 133 -24.57 10.26 -19.54
CA LEU A 133 -24.16 8.90 -19.89
C LEU A 133 -25.33 8.00 -20.16
N SER A 134 -25.36 7.39 -21.35
CA SER A 134 -26.32 6.38 -21.73
C SER A 134 -26.19 5.12 -20.86
N THR A 135 -27.20 4.26 -20.90
CA THR A 135 -27.16 2.96 -20.23
C THR A 135 -26.02 2.06 -20.73
N ALA A 136 -25.61 2.19 -21.99
CA ALA A 136 -24.48 1.44 -22.55
C ALA A 136 -23.15 1.95 -22.00
N GLU A 137 -22.93 3.26 -21.99
CA GLU A 137 -21.72 3.90 -21.45
C GLU A 137 -21.56 3.61 -19.95
N ARG A 138 -22.64 3.62 -19.18
CA ARG A 138 -22.56 3.26 -17.73
C ARG A 138 -22.15 1.82 -17.46
N ARG A 139 -22.25 0.90 -18.43
CA ARG A 139 -21.72 -0.49 -18.29
C ARG A 139 -20.23 -0.58 -18.55
N ASP A 140 -19.67 0.40 -19.27
CA ASP A 140 -18.24 0.51 -19.51
C ASP A 140 -17.58 1.24 -18.35
N THR A 141 -16.70 0.55 -17.65
CA THR A 141 -16.00 1.11 -16.49
C THR A 141 -15.12 2.30 -16.87
N ASP A 142 -14.57 2.31 -18.08
CA ASP A 142 -13.59 3.32 -18.52
C ASP A 142 -14.20 4.71 -18.73
N THR A 143 -15.53 4.78 -19.00
CA THR A 143 -16.28 6.04 -19.11
C THR A 143 -16.50 6.76 -17.78
N TRP A 144 -16.30 6.07 -16.64
CA TRP A 144 -16.49 6.65 -15.31
C TRP A 144 -15.33 7.50 -14.82
N TYR A 145 -14.22 7.52 -15.53
CA TYR A 145 -13.00 8.21 -15.11
C TYR A 145 -13.23 9.70 -14.74
N PRO A 146 -13.89 10.53 -15.59
CA PRO A 146 -14.14 11.93 -15.23
C PRO A 146 -15.11 12.10 -14.04
N LEU A 147 -15.99 11.12 -13.83
CA LEU A 147 -16.95 11.16 -12.72
C LEU A 147 -16.28 10.84 -11.39
N LEU A 148 -15.32 9.90 -11.39
CA LEU A 148 -14.45 9.65 -10.25
C LEU A 148 -13.56 10.86 -9.94
N ALA A 149 -12.95 11.47 -10.97
CA ALA A 149 -12.18 12.69 -10.81
C ALA A 149 -13.01 13.80 -10.12
N ARG A 150 -14.30 13.91 -10.44
CA ARG A 150 -15.24 14.82 -9.78
C ARG A 150 -15.57 14.38 -8.34
N TYR A 151 -15.68 13.06 -8.10
CA TYR A 151 -16.01 12.52 -6.76
C TYR A 151 -14.99 12.93 -5.71
N GLY A 152 -13.71 12.95 -6.07
CA GLY A 152 -12.62 13.42 -5.20
C GLY A 152 -12.70 14.89 -4.79
N GLY A 153 -13.63 15.69 -5.36
CA GLY A 153 -13.89 17.07 -4.98
C GLY A 153 -12.81 18.08 -5.37
N ALA A 154 -11.76 17.66 -6.05
CA ALA A 154 -10.68 18.54 -6.47
C ALA A 154 -11.13 19.50 -7.59
N THR A 155 -10.77 20.77 -7.47
CA THR A 155 -11.01 21.79 -8.52
C THR A 155 -9.83 21.90 -9.51
N ASP A 156 -8.66 21.45 -9.11
CA ASP A 156 -7.48 21.41 -9.96
C ASP A 156 -7.46 20.13 -10.81
N PRO A 157 -7.28 20.25 -12.15
CA PRO A 157 -7.32 19.10 -13.06
C PRO A 157 -6.27 18.02 -12.76
N ALA A 158 -5.08 18.39 -12.27
CA ALA A 158 -4.04 17.42 -11.95
C ALA A 158 -4.39 16.60 -10.69
N THR A 159 -4.98 17.25 -9.68
CA THR A 159 -5.48 16.57 -8.48
C THR A 159 -6.67 15.67 -8.80
N ALA A 160 -7.61 16.16 -9.60
CA ALA A 160 -8.76 15.38 -10.06
C ALA A 160 -8.32 14.12 -10.82
N ARG A 161 -7.28 14.28 -11.68
CA ARG A 161 -6.65 13.15 -12.38
C ARG A 161 -5.97 12.18 -11.41
N LEU A 162 -5.18 12.69 -10.48
CA LEU A 162 -4.47 11.88 -9.49
C LEU A 162 -5.45 11.00 -8.68
N TYR A 163 -6.59 11.56 -8.32
CA TYR A 163 -7.65 10.85 -7.62
C TYR A 163 -8.19 9.68 -8.47
N ALA A 164 -8.61 9.96 -9.69
CA ALA A 164 -9.14 8.93 -10.58
C ALA A 164 -8.09 7.88 -10.95
N ASP A 165 -6.84 8.28 -11.25
CA ASP A 165 -5.74 7.35 -11.54
C ASP A 165 -5.49 6.39 -10.37
N THR A 166 -5.68 6.81 -9.09
CA THR A 166 -5.54 5.95 -7.92
C THR A 166 -6.60 4.83 -7.94
N VAL A 167 -7.87 5.16 -8.16
CA VAL A 167 -8.95 4.15 -8.25
C VAL A 167 -8.71 3.17 -9.39
N TYR A 168 -8.31 3.68 -10.57
CA TYR A 168 -8.03 2.82 -11.74
C TYR A 168 -6.78 1.96 -11.56
N THR A 169 -5.82 2.38 -10.75
CA THR A 169 -4.69 1.54 -10.37
C THR A 169 -5.15 0.29 -9.62
N PHE A 170 -6.10 0.42 -8.68
CA PHE A 170 -6.67 -0.73 -7.98
C PHE A 170 -7.53 -1.61 -8.87
N LEU A 171 -8.25 -1.05 -9.84
CA LEU A 171 -8.95 -1.83 -10.85
C LEU A 171 -7.99 -2.66 -11.70
N ALA A 172 -6.87 -2.05 -12.12
CA ALA A 172 -5.87 -2.72 -12.96
C ALA A 172 -5.11 -3.82 -12.22
N GLN A 173 -4.75 -3.58 -10.98
CA GLN A 173 -3.93 -4.49 -10.17
C GLN A 173 -4.76 -5.57 -9.47
N GLY A 174 -6.05 -5.30 -9.24
CA GLY A 174 -6.88 -6.08 -8.34
C GLY A 174 -6.54 -5.84 -6.88
N VAL A 175 -7.48 -6.19 -6.01
CA VAL A 175 -7.34 -6.00 -4.56
C VAL A 175 -7.82 -7.26 -3.83
N THR A 176 -7.10 -7.64 -2.80
CA THR A 176 -7.59 -8.56 -1.76
C THR A 176 -7.54 -7.82 -0.43
N ALA A 177 -8.71 -7.52 0.12
CA ALA A 177 -8.83 -6.74 1.35
C ALA A 177 -9.71 -7.44 2.38
N ARG A 178 -9.62 -6.98 3.63
CA ARG A 178 -10.60 -7.28 4.67
C ARG A 178 -11.40 -6.01 4.96
N ALA A 179 -12.69 -6.06 4.72
CA ALA A 179 -13.60 -4.99 5.10
C ALA A 179 -13.82 -4.99 6.62
N GLU A 180 -14.45 -3.93 7.11
CA GLU A 180 -14.91 -3.83 8.48
C GLU A 180 -15.70 -5.10 8.89
N GLY A 181 -15.44 -5.63 10.09
CA GLY A 181 -15.97 -6.93 10.52
C GLY A 181 -15.20 -8.15 10.02
N GLY A 182 -14.09 -7.97 9.30
CA GLY A 182 -13.16 -9.04 8.89
C GLY A 182 -13.57 -9.79 7.62
N GLU A 183 -14.64 -9.39 6.94
CA GLU A 183 -15.06 -9.99 5.68
C GLU A 183 -13.99 -9.84 4.60
N LYS A 184 -13.61 -10.94 3.95
CA LYS A 184 -12.67 -10.92 2.83
C LYS A 184 -13.36 -10.51 1.54
N LEU A 185 -12.93 -9.40 0.94
CA LEU A 185 -13.31 -8.99 -0.40
C LEU A 185 -12.18 -9.22 -1.39
N ILE A 186 -12.54 -9.64 -2.60
CA ILE A 186 -11.62 -9.79 -3.72
C ILE A 186 -12.16 -8.97 -4.90
N LEU A 187 -11.36 -8.02 -5.35
CA LEU A 187 -11.52 -7.32 -6.62
C LEU A 187 -10.50 -7.94 -7.58
N PRO A 188 -10.92 -8.67 -8.62
CA PRO A 188 -9.98 -9.24 -9.58
C PRO A 188 -9.32 -8.14 -10.41
N ALA A 189 -8.06 -8.34 -10.76
CA ALA A 189 -7.37 -7.47 -11.71
C ALA A 189 -8.07 -7.51 -13.07
N ARG A 190 -8.14 -6.36 -13.74
CA ARG A 190 -8.74 -6.23 -15.07
C ARG A 190 -7.99 -5.24 -15.95
N GLU A 191 -8.04 -5.43 -17.24
CA GLU A 191 -7.55 -4.42 -18.18
C GLU A 191 -8.47 -3.19 -18.13
N VAL A 192 -7.87 -2.01 -18.07
CA VAL A 192 -8.56 -0.72 -18.06
C VAL A 192 -7.89 0.26 -19.04
N ALA A 193 -8.69 1.03 -19.74
CA ALA A 193 -8.25 2.07 -20.67
C ALA A 193 -9.04 3.37 -20.43
N PRO A 194 -8.87 4.00 -19.25
CA PRO A 194 -9.76 5.07 -18.80
C PRO A 194 -9.79 6.28 -19.73
N GLU A 195 -10.97 6.84 -19.93
CA GLU A 195 -11.22 8.05 -20.73
C GLU A 195 -10.81 9.30 -19.92
N ARG A 196 -9.52 9.64 -19.95
CA ARG A 196 -8.94 10.76 -19.17
C ARG A 196 -9.38 12.15 -19.63
N GLY A 197 -9.93 12.27 -20.83
CA GLY A 197 -10.37 13.56 -21.38
C GLY A 197 -9.22 14.60 -21.40
N SER A 198 -9.52 15.83 -20.95
CA SER A 198 -8.56 16.94 -20.87
C SER A 198 -7.78 17.01 -19.54
N LEU A 199 -7.89 16.03 -18.65
CA LEU A 199 -7.20 16.03 -17.37
C LEU A 199 -5.70 15.81 -17.56
N ALA A 200 -4.89 16.84 -17.32
CA ALA A 200 -3.46 16.81 -17.47
C ALA A 200 -2.78 16.13 -16.25
N PRO A 201 -1.66 15.43 -16.42
CA PRO A 201 -0.91 14.91 -15.29
C PRO A 201 -0.29 16.05 -14.46
N ALA A 202 -0.07 15.81 -13.17
CA ALA A 202 0.69 16.72 -12.34
C ALA A 202 2.13 16.88 -12.86
N ALA A 203 2.69 18.08 -12.70
CA ALA A 203 4.10 18.35 -13.02
C ALA A 203 5.02 17.62 -12.03
N GLN A 204 6.32 17.54 -12.37
CA GLN A 204 7.32 17.07 -11.41
C GLN A 204 7.57 18.12 -10.32
N SER A 205 7.86 17.66 -9.12
CA SER A 205 8.20 18.52 -7.98
C SER A 205 9.51 19.28 -8.24
N PRO A 206 9.52 20.59 -7.91
CA PRO A 206 10.72 21.40 -8.07
C PRO A 206 11.79 21.17 -7.00
N ASP A 207 11.44 20.58 -5.85
CA ASP A 207 12.41 20.34 -4.75
C ASP A 207 12.83 18.87 -4.68
N TYR A 208 11.95 17.92 -5.10
CA TYR A 208 12.23 16.49 -5.15
C TYR A 208 11.69 15.89 -6.45
N PRO A 209 12.48 15.79 -7.53
CA PRO A 209 12.00 15.42 -8.88
C PRO A 209 11.28 14.07 -8.99
N SER A 210 11.47 13.17 -8.04
CA SER A 210 10.73 11.90 -7.97
C SER A 210 9.28 12.06 -7.45
N ALA A 211 8.91 13.24 -6.94
CA ALA A 211 7.57 13.57 -6.52
C ALA A 211 6.78 14.33 -7.59
N LEU A 212 5.46 14.28 -7.50
CA LEU A 212 4.56 15.14 -8.24
C LEU A 212 4.47 16.52 -7.57
N TRP A 213 4.14 17.55 -8.34
CA TRP A 213 3.85 18.89 -7.84
C TRP A 213 2.36 19.20 -7.95
N VAL A 214 1.69 19.32 -6.83
CA VAL A 214 0.31 19.75 -6.72
C VAL A 214 0.22 20.74 -5.57
N PRO A 215 0.23 22.06 -5.85
CA PRO A 215 0.36 23.07 -4.81
C PRO A 215 -0.86 23.12 -3.89
N ALA A 216 -0.60 23.26 -2.58
CA ALA A 216 -1.62 23.62 -1.60
C ALA A 216 -2.19 25.01 -1.87
N ASN A 217 -3.37 25.29 -1.33
CA ASN A 217 -3.94 26.64 -1.43
C ASN A 217 -3.02 27.66 -0.72
N PRO A 218 -2.73 28.81 -1.34
CA PRO A 218 -1.89 29.83 -0.71
C PRO A 218 -2.39 30.33 0.67
N ALA A 219 -3.67 30.12 0.99
CA ALA A 219 -4.22 30.44 2.32
C ALA A 219 -3.84 29.43 3.41
N ASN A 220 -3.15 28.33 3.05
CA ASN A 220 -2.85 27.22 3.97
C ASN A 220 -1.36 27.10 4.32
N TYR A 221 -0.53 28.04 3.89
CA TYR A 221 0.91 28.09 4.22
C TYR A 221 1.42 29.54 4.19
N ALA A 222 2.61 29.77 4.69
CA ALA A 222 3.26 31.09 4.59
C ALA A 222 4.45 31.04 3.62
N VAL A 223 4.57 32.09 2.81
CA VAL A 223 5.72 32.25 1.90
C VAL A 223 6.98 32.60 2.70
N GLY A 224 8.06 31.89 2.46
CA GLY A 224 9.33 32.03 3.17
C GLY A 224 9.35 31.32 4.53
N ARG A 225 10.47 31.41 5.22
CA ARG A 225 10.71 30.80 6.54
C ARG A 225 11.30 31.80 7.51
N THR A 226 10.96 31.63 8.78
CA THR A 226 11.49 32.43 9.91
C THR A 226 12.64 31.73 10.63
N ALA A 227 12.94 30.45 10.30
CA ALA A 227 14.04 29.68 10.84
C ALA A 227 14.65 28.77 9.78
N ALA A 228 15.91 28.36 9.99
CA ALA A 228 16.56 27.36 9.17
C ALA A 228 15.85 26.00 9.31
N ILE A 229 15.81 25.22 8.21
CA ILE A 229 15.26 23.87 8.22
C ILE A 229 16.25 22.98 9.00
N SER A 230 15.75 22.35 10.06
CA SER A 230 16.56 21.53 10.96
C SER A 230 15.87 20.24 11.41
N LYS A 231 14.63 19.99 10.98
CA LYS A 231 13.85 18.81 11.35
C LYS A 231 13.04 18.28 10.16
N VAL A 232 12.78 16.98 10.19
CA VAL A 232 11.72 16.33 9.41
C VAL A 232 10.67 15.84 10.40
N VAL A 233 9.41 16.19 10.14
CA VAL A 233 8.27 15.80 10.99
C VAL A 233 7.40 14.80 10.22
N ILE A 234 7.22 13.63 10.80
CA ILE A 234 6.46 12.52 10.25
C ILE A 234 5.03 12.58 10.79
N HIS A 235 4.07 12.59 9.86
CA HIS A 235 2.64 12.65 10.11
C HIS A 235 1.91 11.45 9.51
N VAL A 236 0.67 11.24 9.94
CA VAL A 236 -0.32 10.35 9.32
C VAL A 236 -1.59 11.16 9.09
N THR A 237 -2.13 11.03 7.88
CA THR A 237 -3.19 11.92 7.35
C THR A 237 -4.55 11.75 8.01
N GLU A 238 -4.78 10.66 8.75
CA GLU A 238 -6.13 10.24 9.18
C GLU A 238 -7.14 10.32 8.02
N GLY A 239 -6.73 9.80 6.85
CA GLY A 239 -7.49 9.86 5.63
C GLY A 239 -6.77 9.30 4.40
N SER A 240 -7.42 9.39 3.23
CA SER A 240 -6.83 8.96 1.96
C SER A 240 -5.83 9.97 1.40
N TYR A 241 -4.89 9.48 0.61
CA TYR A 241 -3.89 10.29 -0.09
C TYR A 241 -4.50 11.43 -0.91
N ALA A 242 -5.48 11.09 -1.75
CA ALA A 242 -6.12 12.06 -2.62
C ALA A 242 -7.05 13.02 -1.85
N GLY A 243 -7.73 12.52 -0.80
CA GLY A 243 -8.54 13.33 0.10
C GLY A 243 -7.70 14.39 0.82
N THR A 244 -6.52 14.01 1.31
CA THR A 244 -5.57 14.92 1.96
C THR A 244 -5.07 16.00 0.99
N ILE A 245 -4.69 15.63 -0.24
CA ILE A 245 -4.26 16.58 -1.27
C ILE A 245 -5.40 17.58 -1.58
N SER A 246 -6.62 17.10 -1.77
CA SER A 246 -7.79 17.93 -2.02
C SER A 246 -8.09 18.86 -0.83
N TRP A 247 -7.94 18.35 0.40
CA TRP A 247 -8.12 19.14 1.61
C TRP A 247 -7.10 20.28 1.73
N PHE A 248 -5.82 20.02 1.46
CA PHE A 248 -4.80 21.08 1.48
C PHE A 248 -4.97 22.13 0.37
N GLN A 249 -5.71 21.82 -0.68
CA GLN A 249 -6.12 22.79 -1.71
C GLN A 249 -7.36 23.62 -1.32
N ASN A 250 -8.10 23.21 -0.30
CA ASN A 250 -9.26 23.95 0.18
C ASN A 250 -8.79 25.16 1.04
N PRO A 251 -9.16 26.40 0.72
CA PRO A 251 -8.72 27.58 1.48
C PRO A 251 -9.21 27.58 2.94
N SER A 252 -10.26 26.82 3.25
CA SER A 252 -10.80 26.71 4.61
C SER A 252 -10.05 25.69 5.48
N ALA A 253 -9.12 24.93 4.92
CA ALA A 253 -8.41 23.89 5.65
C ALA A 253 -7.49 24.45 6.75
N GLN A 254 -6.85 25.58 6.49
CA GLN A 254 -5.91 26.27 7.41
C GLN A 254 -4.77 25.33 7.89
N VAL A 255 -4.47 24.29 7.09
CA VAL A 255 -3.40 23.31 7.30
C VAL A 255 -2.78 22.93 5.96
N SER A 256 -1.51 22.50 5.98
CA SER A 256 -0.81 21.91 4.84
C SER A 256 0.42 21.16 5.32
N ALA A 257 0.97 20.28 4.49
CA ALA A 257 2.30 19.72 4.67
C ALA A 257 3.16 19.95 3.41
N HIS A 258 4.47 19.73 3.52
CA HIS A 258 5.34 19.88 2.36
C HIS A 258 5.15 18.71 1.37
N TYR A 259 4.95 17.50 1.90
CA TYR A 259 4.79 16.29 1.12
C TYR A 259 3.67 15.40 1.67
N VAL A 260 3.07 14.63 0.76
CA VAL A 260 2.12 13.55 1.07
C VAL A 260 2.61 12.28 0.37
N VAL A 261 2.61 11.16 1.09
CA VAL A 261 3.10 9.85 0.60
C VAL A 261 1.96 8.86 0.58
N ARG A 262 1.72 8.21 -0.57
CA ARG A 262 0.66 7.20 -0.75
C ARG A 262 1.08 5.87 -0.17
N SER A 263 0.13 5.18 0.48
CA SER A 263 0.36 3.89 1.12
C SER A 263 0.65 2.78 0.10
N SER A 264 -0.13 2.69 -0.97
CA SER A 264 -0.15 1.52 -1.85
C SER A 264 1.15 1.29 -2.63
N ASP A 265 1.83 2.35 -3.05
CA ASP A 265 3.00 2.29 -3.94
C ASP A 265 4.11 3.28 -3.58
N GLY A 266 3.90 4.10 -2.54
CA GLY A 266 4.85 5.11 -2.11
C GLY A 266 4.93 6.33 -3.02
N GLN A 267 3.93 6.60 -3.88
CA GLN A 267 3.91 7.83 -4.68
C GLN A 267 3.94 9.04 -3.77
N ILE A 268 4.79 10.03 -4.11
CA ILE A 268 4.94 11.26 -3.34
C ILE A 268 4.35 12.42 -4.12
N THR A 269 3.60 13.27 -3.43
CA THR A 269 3.18 14.59 -3.93
C THR A 269 3.75 15.68 -3.05
N GLN A 270 4.43 16.66 -3.63
CA GLN A 270 4.81 17.90 -2.96
C GLN A 270 3.69 18.92 -3.06
N MET A 271 3.33 19.55 -1.92
CA MET A 271 2.24 20.50 -1.84
C MET A 271 2.70 21.91 -1.43
N VAL A 272 3.77 22.03 -0.66
CA VAL A 272 4.41 23.30 -0.30
C VAL A 272 5.89 23.21 -0.62
N ARG A 273 6.47 24.29 -1.16
CA ARG A 273 7.92 24.36 -1.44
C ARG A 273 8.70 24.28 -0.11
N GLU A 274 9.83 23.57 -0.10
CA GLU A 274 10.65 23.45 1.11
C GLU A 274 11.14 24.81 1.64
N LYS A 275 11.30 25.81 0.78
CA LYS A 275 11.65 27.19 1.13
C LYS A 275 10.52 27.98 1.85
N ASP A 276 9.29 27.47 1.80
CA ASP A 276 8.10 28.10 2.39
C ASP A 276 7.68 27.35 3.66
N THR A 277 6.79 27.93 4.47
CA THR A 277 6.39 27.37 5.76
C THR A 277 5.03 26.70 5.63
N ALA A 278 4.98 25.38 5.57
CA ALA A 278 3.74 24.62 5.69
C ALA A 278 3.20 24.65 7.12
N TRP A 279 1.89 24.56 7.28
CA TRP A 279 1.22 24.60 8.59
C TRP A 279 0.81 23.21 9.01
N HIS A 280 1.76 22.44 9.58
CA HIS A 280 1.59 21.03 9.91
C HIS A 280 1.86 20.66 11.38
N ALA A 281 2.65 21.47 12.11
CA ALA A 281 3.15 21.07 13.43
C ALA A 281 3.31 22.27 14.40
N ARG A 282 2.46 23.28 14.30
CA ARG A 282 2.49 24.47 15.21
C ARG A 282 3.88 25.05 15.38
N SER A 283 4.52 24.83 16.56
CA SER A 283 5.89 25.33 16.86
C SER A 283 6.94 24.72 15.93
N GLY A 284 6.67 23.56 15.32
CA GLY A 284 7.55 22.89 14.37
C GLY A 284 7.51 23.46 12.95
N ASN A 285 6.51 24.27 12.60
CA ASN A 285 6.32 24.78 11.24
C ASN A 285 7.54 25.56 10.71
N ALA A 286 8.13 26.42 11.53
CA ALA A 286 9.20 27.31 11.11
C ALA A 286 10.47 26.57 10.67
N SER A 287 10.81 25.46 11.32
CA SER A 287 12.07 24.71 11.11
C SER A 287 11.87 23.29 10.62
N GLY A 288 10.62 22.81 10.48
CA GLY A 288 10.30 21.46 10.05
C GLY A 288 9.93 21.34 8.57
N ILE A 289 10.28 20.21 7.96
CA ILE A 289 9.64 19.72 6.73
C ILE A 289 8.63 18.65 7.16
N GLY A 290 7.33 18.90 6.96
CA GLY A 290 6.26 17.93 7.26
C GLY A 290 6.06 16.97 6.11
N ILE A 291 5.99 15.67 6.44
CA ILE A 291 5.69 14.58 5.51
C ILE A 291 4.48 13.84 6.05
N GLU A 292 3.37 13.95 5.35
CA GLU A 292 2.13 13.20 5.63
C GLU A 292 2.20 11.80 4.99
N HIS A 293 1.69 10.81 5.71
CA HIS A 293 1.58 9.44 5.23
C HIS A 293 0.12 9.03 5.20
N GLU A 294 -0.33 8.57 4.05
CA GLU A 294 -1.70 8.10 3.88
C GLU A 294 -2.06 7.01 4.89
N GLY A 295 -3.20 7.13 5.55
CA GLY A 295 -3.76 6.10 6.41
C GLY A 295 -4.22 6.61 7.77
N TYR A 296 -4.41 5.65 8.67
CA TYR A 296 -4.91 5.85 10.03
C TYR A 296 -3.97 5.20 11.05
N ILE A 297 -3.70 5.89 12.16
CA ILE A 297 -2.69 5.46 13.15
C ILE A 297 -3.05 4.16 13.86
N ASP A 298 -4.33 3.80 13.95
CA ASP A 298 -4.83 2.60 14.60
C ASP A 298 -4.84 1.36 13.70
N ASN A 299 -4.67 1.53 12.38
CA ASN A 299 -4.70 0.43 11.41
C ASN A 299 -3.32 0.23 10.74
N PRO A 300 -2.53 -0.78 11.19
CA PRO A 300 -1.17 -1.00 10.69
C PRO A 300 -1.10 -1.42 9.21
N SER A 301 -2.22 -1.80 8.59
CA SER A 301 -2.22 -2.21 7.17
C SER A 301 -1.90 -1.07 6.20
N TRP A 302 -2.02 0.18 6.66
CA TRP A 302 -1.67 1.36 5.88
C TRP A 302 -0.15 1.58 5.76
N PHE A 303 0.65 1.06 6.71
CA PHE A 303 2.09 1.29 6.76
C PHE A 303 2.85 0.27 5.92
N THR A 304 2.75 0.40 4.59
CA THR A 304 3.35 -0.53 3.63
C THR A 304 4.85 -0.33 3.46
N ASP A 305 5.54 -1.37 3.00
CA ASP A 305 6.97 -1.29 2.66
C ASP A 305 7.26 -0.23 1.57
N ALA A 306 6.37 -0.10 0.58
CA ALA A 306 6.49 0.89 -0.48
C ALA A 306 6.45 2.33 0.07
N MET A 307 5.52 2.62 0.97
CA MET A 307 5.41 3.92 1.63
C MET A 307 6.65 4.22 2.49
N TYR A 308 7.11 3.27 3.31
CA TYR A 308 8.31 3.45 4.14
C TYR A 308 9.54 3.74 3.29
N ARG A 309 9.78 2.99 2.22
CA ARG A 309 10.96 3.18 1.33
C ARG A 309 10.93 4.52 0.64
N SER A 310 9.81 4.91 0.07
CA SER A 310 9.68 6.19 -0.64
C SER A 310 9.83 7.37 0.31
N SER A 311 9.17 7.33 1.47
CA SER A 311 9.27 8.36 2.48
C SER A 311 10.69 8.47 3.07
N ALA A 312 11.34 7.34 3.33
CA ALA A 312 12.71 7.32 3.83
C ALA A 312 13.72 7.88 2.82
N ALA A 313 13.54 7.57 1.52
CA ALA A 313 14.38 8.14 0.47
C ALA A 313 14.20 9.67 0.36
N LEU A 314 12.96 10.17 0.46
CA LEU A 314 12.66 11.60 0.54
C LEU A 314 13.34 12.23 1.77
N THR A 315 13.13 11.65 2.95
CA THR A 315 13.75 12.13 4.21
C THR A 315 15.27 12.15 4.13
N ALA A 316 15.89 11.11 3.58
CA ALA A 316 17.33 11.05 3.39
C ALA A 316 17.83 12.18 2.46
N SER A 317 17.08 12.49 1.40
CA SER A 317 17.36 13.58 0.47
C SER A 317 17.26 14.96 1.15
N ILE A 318 16.20 15.18 1.95
CA ILE A 318 16.01 16.40 2.75
C ILE A 318 17.17 16.56 3.74
N CYS A 319 17.50 15.50 4.48
CA CYS A 319 18.60 15.51 5.44
C CYS A 319 19.93 15.87 4.78
N ALA A 320 20.22 15.29 3.63
CA ALA A 320 21.44 15.58 2.87
C ALA A 320 21.47 17.03 2.39
N ARG A 321 20.35 17.58 1.91
CA ARG A 321 20.24 18.95 1.36
C ARG A 321 20.45 20.02 2.42
N TYR A 322 19.91 19.80 3.63
CA TYR A 322 19.91 20.80 4.72
C TYR A 322 20.91 20.50 5.83
N GLY A 323 21.72 19.44 5.70
CA GLY A 323 22.69 19.05 6.73
C GLY A 323 22.03 18.56 8.03
N ILE A 324 20.83 17.98 7.94
CA ILE A 324 20.09 17.48 9.11
C ILE A 324 20.67 16.12 9.52
N PRO A 325 21.05 15.94 10.81
CA PRO A 325 21.45 14.63 11.29
C PRO A 325 20.34 13.59 11.13
N LYS A 326 20.69 12.40 10.68
CA LYS A 326 19.76 11.29 10.49
C LYS A 326 19.55 10.52 11.79
N ASP A 327 18.94 11.15 12.77
CA ASP A 327 18.66 10.60 14.09
C ASP A 327 17.26 10.97 14.58
N ARG A 328 16.82 10.35 15.70
CA ARG A 328 15.49 10.58 16.28
C ARG A 328 15.33 11.94 16.99
N ALA A 329 16.38 12.72 17.15
CA ALA A 329 16.27 14.10 17.64
C ALA A 329 15.88 15.09 16.54
N HIS A 330 16.13 14.71 15.28
CA HIS A 330 15.91 15.56 14.11
C HIS A 330 14.82 15.02 13.16
N ILE A 331 14.59 13.71 13.16
CA ILE A 331 13.49 13.06 12.43
C ILE A 331 12.49 12.59 13.47
N VAL A 332 11.42 13.37 13.66
CA VAL A 332 10.50 13.26 14.79
C VAL A 332 9.08 12.95 14.31
N GLY A 333 8.26 12.36 15.18
CA GLY A 333 6.81 12.29 14.98
C GLY A 333 6.14 13.61 15.34
N HIS A 334 4.94 13.83 14.82
CA HIS A 334 4.15 15.02 15.17
C HIS A 334 3.91 15.08 16.68
N SER A 335 3.58 13.95 17.31
CA SER A 335 3.41 13.83 18.77
C SER A 335 4.63 14.25 19.61
N GLU A 336 5.82 14.30 19.02
CA GLU A 336 7.06 14.67 19.69
C GLU A 336 7.42 16.15 19.53
N VAL A 337 6.62 16.91 18.75
CA VAL A 337 6.83 18.36 18.58
C VAL A 337 6.29 19.11 19.82
N PRO A 338 7.09 19.95 20.49
CA PRO A 338 6.66 20.63 21.69
C PRO A 338 5.42 21.52 21.49
N GLY A 339 4.49 21.49 22.46
CA GLY A 339 3.26 22.28 22.43
C GLY A 339 2.19 21.75 21.47
N ASN A 340 2.30 20.49 21.08
CA ASN A 340 1.38 19.78 20.20
C ASN A 340 0.48 18.82 21.01
N ASP A 341 -0.72 18.58 20.52
CA ASP A 341 -1.74 17.70 21.12
C ASP A 341 -2.11 16.52 20.19
N HIS A 342 -1.40 16.35 19.09
CA HIS A 342 -1.59 15.24 18.14
C HIS A 342 -0.84 13.98 18.59
N THR A 343 -1.29 12.81 18.11
CA THR A 343 -0.76 11.50 18.50
C THR A 343 -0.04 10.78 17.36
N ASP A 344 -0.09 11.32 16.16
CA ASP A 344 0.53 10.74 14.96
C ASP A 344 2.08 10.85 15.01
N PRO A 345 2.79 9.90 14.39
CA PRO A 345 2.30 8.83 13.51
C PRO A 345 1.77 7.58 14.25
N GLY A 346 1.58 7.66 15.57
CA GLY A 346 0.99 6.61 16.38
C GLY A 346 1.90 5.40 16.65
N PRO A 347 1.39 4.42 17.45
CA PRO A 347 2.18 3.29 17.92
C PRO A 347 2.48 2.26 16.83
N ASN A 348 1.74 2.25 15.73
CA ASN A 348 1.93 1.33 14.63
C ASN A 348 3.04 1.76 13.65
N TRP A 349 3.53 2.99 13.75
CA TRP A 349 4.67 3.45 12.94
C TRP A 349 5.96 2.77 13.37
N ASN A 350 6.61 2.06 12.45
CA ASN A 350 7.84 1.33 12.74
C ASN A 350 9.07 2.25 12.61
N TRP A 351 9.39 2.98 13.66
CA TRP A 351 10.53 3.89 13.70
C TRP A 351 11.86 3.21 13.44
N THR A 352 12.06 2.00 13.94
CA THR A 352 13.30 1.24 13.72
C THR A 352 13.52 0.98 12.23
N TYR A 353 12.50 0.45 11.58
CA TYR A 353 12.55 0.19 10.15
C TYR A 353 12.71 1.48 9.32
N TYR A 354 11.96 2.51 9.67
CA TYR A 354 12.03 3.80 8.98
C TYR A 354 13.44 4.41 9.05
N MET A 355 14.03 4.47 10.24
CA MET A 355 15.37 5.04 10.44
C MET A 355 16.46 4.23 9.75
N GLN A 356 16.33 2.90 9.67
CA GLN A 356 17.22 2.05 8.87
C GLN A 356 17.17 2.42 7.39
N LEU A 357 15.97 2.60 6.84
CA LEU A 357 15.78 3.00 5.44
C LEU A 357 16.32 4.41 5.15
N VAL A 358 16.17 5.35 6.07
CA VAL A 358 16.72 6.71 5.95
C VAL A 358 18.27 6.68 5.92
N GLY A 359 18.88 5.56 6.33
CA GLY A 359 20.32 5.47 6.56
C GLY A 359 20.75 6.25 7.81
N GLY A 360 19.82 6.40 8.75
CA GLY A 360 20.04 7.03 10.05
C GLY A 360 20.61 6.07 11.07
N SER A 361 21.24 6.63 12.08
CA SER A 361 21.64 5.88 13.27
C SER A 361 20.40 5.65 14.14
N THR A 362 20.04 4.42 14.36
CA THR A 362 19.03 4.01 15.37
C THR A 362 19.60 4.01 16.78
N GLY A 363 20.56 4.87 17.08
CA GLY A 363 21.28 4.86 18.36
C GLY A 363 22.38 3.79 18.46
N GLY A 364 22.66 3.11 17.35
CA GLY A 364 23.76 2.17 17.15
C GLY A 364 24.03 2.10 15.65
N GLY A 365 25.29 2.02 15.22
CA GLY A 365 25.71 1.98 13.81
C GLY A 365 24.92 0.96 12.98
N GLU A 366 25.08 1.01 11.66
CA GLU A 366 24.44 0.07 10.73
C GLU A 366 24.42 -1.35 11.33
N VAL A 367 23.20 -1.91 11.53
CA VAL A 367 23.09 -3.22 12.18
C VAL A 367 23.74 -4.25 11.28
N GLN A 368 24.89 -4.72 11.71
CA GLN A 368 25.59 -5.80 11.01
C GLN A 368 24.70 -7.04 10.99
N LEU A 369 24.34 -7.50 9.81
CA LEU A 369 23.56 -8.73 9.64
C LEU A 369 24.41 -9.91 9.14
N SER A 370 25.60 -9.65 8.60
CA SER A 370 26.51 -10.67 8.06
C SER A 370 27.59 -11.01 9.08
N PHE A 371 27.57 -12.23 9.57
CA PHE A 371 28.55 -12.75 10.53
C PHE A 371 29.16 -14.05 9.96
N PRO A 372 30.42 -14.37 10.32
CA PRO A 372 31.02 -15.64 9.92
C PRO A 372 30.33 -16.86 10.54
N SER A 373 29.66 -16.67 11.68
CA SER A 373 28.81 -17.65 12.37
C SER A 373 27.73 -16.92 13.17
N TYR A 374 26.64 -17.62 13.51
CA TYR A 374 25.55 -17.09 14.32
C TYR A 374 25.50 -17.83 15.66
N ASP A 375 25.70 -17.08 16.74
CA ASP A 375 25.70 -17.60 18.10
C ASP A 375 24.30 -17.89 18.60
N THR A 376 24.18 -18.79 19.57
CA THR A 376 22.92 -18.98 20.29
C THR A 376 22.71 -17.81 21.25
N LEU A 377 21.58 -17.07 21.06
CA LEU A 377 21.22 -15.92 21.90
C LEU A 377 20.07 -16.27 22.83
N ARG A 378 20.11 -15.75 24.06
CA ARG A 378 19.11 -15.94 25.11
C ARG A 378 19.09 -14.75 26.06
N SER A 379 18.18 -14.72 27.01
CA SER A 379 18.14 -13.68 28.04
C SER A 379 19.53 -13.45 28.66
N GLY A 380 19.95 -12.19 28.68
CA GLY A 380 21.29 -11.76 29.16
C GLY A 380 22.40 -11.74 28.10
N SER A 381 22.17 -12.27 26.86
CA SER A 381 23.09 -12.09 25.74
C SER A 381 23.21 -10.62 25.36
N THR A 382 24.39 -10.19 24.90
CA THR A 382 24.65 -8.81 24.46
C THR A 382 25.47 -8.76 23.16
N GLY A 383 25.46 -7.60 22.49
CA GLY A 383 26.35 -7.32 21.35
C GLY A 383 25.67 -7.32 19.99
N ALA A 384 26.48 -7.26 18.92
CA ALA A 384 26.04 -7.02 17.55
C ALA A 384 25.04 -8.06 17.02
N GLN A 385 25.18 -9.33 17.39
CA GLN A 385 24.25 -10.37 16.98
C GLN A 385 22.89 -10.24 17.69
N VAL A 386 22.84 -9.71 18.92
CA VAL A 386 21.57 -9.39 19.58
C VAL A 386 20.89 -8.24 18.85
N SER A 387 21.62 -7.18 18.48
CA SER A 387 21.09 -6.09 17.64
C SER A 387 20.56 -6.62 16.31
N ALA A 388 21.26 -7.56 15.67
CA ALA A 388 20.79 -8.21 14.44
C ALA A 388 19.45 -8.94 14.64
N ALA A 389 19.34 -9.75 15.72
CA ALA A 389 18.12 -10.47 16.04
C ALA A 389 16.95 -9.52 16.33
N GLN A 390 17.18 -8.49 17.15
CA GLN A 390 16.16 -7.45 17.46
C GLN A 390 15.68 -6.74 16.19
N SER A 391 16.62 -6.33 15.33
CA SER A 391 16.30 -5.67 14.06
C SER A 391 15.47 -6.57 13.13
N LEU A 392 15.86 -7.84 12.97
CA LEU A 392 15.14 -8.80 12.14
C LEU A 392 13.75 -9.14 12.68
N LEU A 393 13.58 -9.23 14.01
CA LEU A 393 12.29 -9.45 14.66
C LEU A 393 11.35 -8.25 14.42
N ASN A 394 11.84 -7.03 14.68
CA ASN A 394 11.06 -5.80 14.48
C ASN A 394 10.65 -5.63 13.02
N ALA A 395 11.56 -5.90 12.07
CA ALA A 395 11.27 -5.85 10.64
C ALA A 395 10.20 -6.84 10.19
N GLN A 396 9.92 -7.89 10.97
CA GLN A 396 8.88 -8.88 10.72
C GLN A 396 7.64 -8.69 11.60
N GLY A 397 7.51 -7.55 12.30
CA GLY A 397 6.36 -7.21 13.12
C GLY A 397 6.33 -7.85 14.52
N PHE A 398 7.46 -8.43 14.98
CA PHE A 398 7.60 -8.96 16.33
C PHE A 398 8.36 -7.96 17.19
N ASP A 399 7.66 -7.19 18.02
CA ASP A 399 8.22 -6.11 18.83
C ASP A 399 9.29 -6.60 19.84
N ALA A 400 10.55 -6.57 19.42
CA ALA A 400 11.69 -6.89 20.25
C ALA A 400 12.18 -5.71 21.13
N GLY A 401 11.52 -4.56 21.04
CA GLY A 401 11.95 -3.31 21.66
C GLY A 401 13.01 -2.56 20.87
N THR A 402 13.73 -1.68 21.56
CA THR A 402 14.85 -0.93 20.98
C THR A 402 15.95 -1.91 20.52
N VAL A 403 16.59 -1.60 19.39
CA VAL A 403 17.75 -2.35 18.89
C VAL A 403 18.97 -1.86 19.66
N ASP A 404 19.11 -2.30 20.91
CA ASP A 404 20.14 -1.86 21.86
C ASP A 404 21.27 -2.88 22.07
N GLY A 405 21.14 -4.05 21.43
CA GLY A 405 22.10 -5.14 21.59
C GLY A 405 22.05 -5.83 22.95
N SER A 406 20.93 -5.68 23.70
CA SER A 406 20.71 -6.32 24.99
C SER A 406 19.50 -7.25 24.94
N PHE A 407 19.70 -8.54 25.11
CA PHE A 407 18.62 -9.54 25.05
C PHE A 407 17.82 -9.52 26.36
N GLY A 408 16.85 -8.58 26.45
CA GLY A 408 15.96 -8.44 27.59
C GLY A 408 14.67 -9.24 27.44
N THR A 409 13.74 -9.05 28.39
CA THR A 409 12.43 -9.72 28.44
C THR A 409 11.62 -9.48 27.17
N LYS A 410 11.62 -8.25 26.63
CA LYS A 410 10.88 -7.88 25.44
C LYS A 410 11.41 -8.63 24.21
N THR A 411 12.74 -8.68 24.05
CA THR A 411 13.38 -9.47 23.00
C THR A 411 13.02 -10.95 23.10
N GLY A 412 13.06 -11.55 24.31
CA GLY A 412 12.68 -12.94 24.53
C GLY A 412 11.21 -13.23 24.18
N SER A 413 10.30 -12.33 24.52
CA SER A 413 8.88 -12.42 24.14
C SER A 413 8.67 -12.37 22.63
N ALA A 414 9.38 -11.47 21.94
CA ALA A 414 9.34 -11.37 20.47
C ALA A 414 9.88 -12.63 19.78
N VAL A 415 11.00 -13.19 20.27
CA VAL A 415 11.53 -14.48 19.79
C VAL A 415 10.51 -15.59 19.94
N THR A 416 9.90 -15.73 21.11
CA THR A 416 8.87 -16.75 21.38
C THR A 416 7.66 -16.59 20.45
N ALA A 417 7.21 -15.36 20.21
CA ALA A 417 6.10 -15.06 19.29
C ALA A 417 6.47 -15.43 17.84
N PHE A 418 7.67 -15.04 17.39
CA PHE A 418 8.19 -15.40 16.07
C PHE A 418 8.29 -16.91 15.87
N GLN A 419 8.87 -17.62 16.86
CA GLN A 419 9.00 -19.09 16.82
C GLN A 419 7.64 -19.77 16.68
N LYS A 420 6.62 -19.35 17.46
CA LYS A 420 5.24 -19.84 17.33
C LYS A 420 4.68 -19.60 15.92
N ALA A 421 4.87 -18.40 15.38
CA ALA A 421 4.38 -18.04 14.06
C ALA A 421 5.07 -18.85 12.94
N ARG A 422 6.29 -19.33 13.15
CA ARG A 422 7.07 -20.16 12.21
C ARG A 422 6.99 -21.67 12.46
N GLY A 423 6.23 -22.11 13.48
CA GLY A 423 6.14 -23.52 13.86
C GLY A 423 7.45 -24.09 14.42
N LEU A 424 8.28 -23.23 15.02
CA LEU A 424 9.50 -23.60 15.74
C LEU A 424 9.19 -23.88 17.22
N ASP A 425 10.13 -24.53 17.91
CA ASP A 425 10.08 -24.66 19.36
C ASP A 425 10.14 -23.26 19.99
N ALA A 426 9.07 -22.88 20.71
CA ALA A 426 8.90 -21.52 21.22
C ALA A 426 9.60 -21.36 22.61
N ASP A 427 10.92 -21.57 22.63
CA ASP A 427 11.76 -21.56 23.82
C ASP A 427 12.34 -20.17 24.17
N GLY A 428 12.12 -19.18 23.29
CA GLY A 428 12.66 -17.83 23.45
C GLY A 428 14.17 -17.73 23.22
N VAL A 429 14.79 -18.75 22.62
CA VAL A 429 16.22 -18.81 22.32
C VAL A 429 16.45 -18.69 20.81
N VAL A 430 17.35 -17.81 20.39
CA VAL A 430 17.70 -17.69 18.96
C VAL A 430 18.86 -18.65 18.67
N GLY A 431 18.51 -19.93 18.41
CA GLY A 431 19.45 -20.93 17.91
C GLY A 431 19.50 -20.97 16.37
N ALA A 432 20.25 -21.91 15.80
CA ALA A 432 20.46 -22.02 14.34
C ALA A 432 19.16 -22.03 13.52
N ARG A 433 18.13 -22.76 13.97
CA ARG A 433 16.82 -22.80 13.29
C ARG A 433 16.11 -21.45 13.30
N THR A 434 16.12 -20.76 14.44
CA THR A 434 15.51 -19.44 14.59
C THR A 434 16.27 -18.41 13.74
N TRP A 435 17.61 -18.44 13.76
CA TRP A 435 18.43 -17.60 12.89
C TRP A 435 18.16 -17.83 11.40
N THR A 436 18.10 -19.10 10.98
CA THR A 436 17.80 -19.44 9.58
C THR A 436 16.48 -18.84 9.12
N ALA A 437 15.42 -18.96 9.93
CA ALA A 437 14.11 -18.40 9.63
C ALA A 437 14.12 -16.86 9.63
N LEU A 438 14.78 -16.23 10.60
CA LEU A 438 14.89 -14.76 10.68
C LEU A 438 15.63 -14.19 9.46
N LEU A 439 16.79 -14.77 9.12
CA LEU A 439 17.65 -14.30 8.04
C LEU A 439 17.09 -14.56 6.64
N SER A 440 16.25 -15.58 6.47
CA SER A 440 15.64 -15.90 5.16
C SER A 440 14.31 -15.20 4.89
N ALA A 441 13.73 -14.52 5.87
CA ALA A 441 12.44 -13.87 5.75
C ALA A 441 12.40 -12.84 4.61
N GLY A 442 11.26 -12.76 3.91
CA GLY A 442 11.03 -11.82 2.81
C GLY A 442 10.58 -12.52 1.53
N THR A 443 10.71 -11.83 0.39
CA THR A 443 10.33 -12.35 -0.94
C THR A 443 11.14 -13.59 -1.32
N THR A 444 10.60 -14.45 -2.17
CA THR A 444 11.19 -15.73 -2.55
C THR A 444 11.52 -15.82 -4.06
N PRO A 445 12.39 -14.91 -4.58
CA PRO A 445 12.74 -14.95 -6.00
C PRO A 445 13.50 -16.25 -6.33
N ALA A 446 13.36 -16.72 -7.57
CA ALA A 446 14.22 -17.77 -8.06
C ALA A 446 15.67 -17.25 -8.17
N LEU A 447 16.63 -17.98 -7.59
CA LEU A 447 18.05 -17.64 -7.63
C LEU A 447 18.87 -18.83 -8.14
N SER A 448 19.88 -18.54 -8.93
CA SER A 448 20.81 -19.51 -9.49
C SER A 448 22.19 -18.88 -9.69
N GLN A 449 23.17 -19.65 -10.08
CA GLN A 449 24.50 -19.13 -10.41
C GLN A 449 24.39 -17.96 -11.40
N GLY A 450 25.04 -16.84 -11.09
CA GLY A 450 24.97 -15.57 -11.83
C GLY A 450 23.94 -14.58 -11.31
N SER A 451 23.02 -14.98 -10.40
CA SER A 451 22.13 -14.04 -9.71
C SER A 451 22.95 -13.12 -8.77
N THR A 452 22.52 -11.86 -8.62
CA THR A 452 23.20 -10.87 -7.76
C THR A 452 22.23 -10.06 -6.90
N GLY A 453 22.76 -9.38 -5.89
CA GLY A 453 22.05 -8.39 -5.09
C GLY A 453 21.52 -8.87 -3.75
N ALA A 454 20.62 -8.08 -3.14
CA ALA A 454 20.19 -8.25 -1.75
C ALA A 454 19.52 -9.60 -1.45
N ALA A 455 18.81 -10.19 -2.41
CA ALA A 455 18.18 -11.50 -2.23
C ALA A 455 19.24 -12.62 -2.13
N VAL A 456 20.33 -12.51 -2.90
CA VAL A 456 21.47 -13.45 -2.80
C VAL A 456 22.18 -13.28 -1.47
N GLN A 457 22.45 -12.04 -1.05
CA GLN A 457 23.10 -11.77 0.24
C GLN A 457 22.28 -12.29 1.42
N ARG A 458 20.94 -12.15 1.35
CA ARG A 458 20.01 -12.72 2.34
C ARG A 458 20.08 -14.24 2.37
N LEU A 459 20.11 -14.90 1.20
CA LEU A 459 20.29 -16.35 1.08
C LEU A 459 21.61 -16.80 1.72
N GLN A 460 22.71 -16.15 1.40
CA GLN A 460 24.06 -16.48 1.91
C GLN A 460 24.11 -16.42 3.43
N ARG A 461 23.50 -15.37 4.04
CA ARG A 461 23.37 -15.26 5.51
C ARG A 461 22.55 -16.41 6.10
N ALA A 462 21.41 -16.74 5.49
CA ALA A 462 20.56 -17.84 5.95
C ALA A 462 21.28 -19.20 5.83
N LEU A 463 22.04 -19.41 4.76
CA LEU A 463 22.86 -20.61 4.58
C LEU A 463 23.99 -20.71 5.61
N THR A 464 24.62 -19.58 5.98
CA THR A 464 25.62 -19.54 7.07
C THR A 464 25.02 -20.05 8.37
N ALA A 465 23.81 -19.58 8.74
CA ALA A 465 23.13 -20.03 9.94
C ALA A 465 22.67 -21.50 9.86
N ALA A 466 22.12 -21.91 8.70
CA ALA A 466 21.57 -23.25 8.52
C ALA A 466 22.61 -24.36 8.46
N LEU A 467 23.80 -24.05 7.91
CA LEU A 467 24.89 -25.00 7.72
C LEU A 467 25.95 -24.94 8.85
N GLY A 468 25.88 -23.95 9.73
CA GLY A 468 26.88 -23.75 10.79
C GLY A 468 28.30 -23.47 10.26
N ARG A 469 28.43 -22.95 9.06
CA ARG A 469 29.70 -22.56 8.44
C ARG A 469 29.56 -21.30 7.62
N THR A 470 30.64 -20.55 7.47
CA THR A 470 30.61 -19.30 6.71
C THR A 470 30.29 -19.53 5.23
N VAL A 471 29.29 -18.81 4.75
CA VAL A 471 29.02 -18.56 3.33
C VAL A 471 29.18 -17.06 3.15
N THR A 472 30.12 -16.64 2.29
CA THR A 472 30.40 -15.21 2.08
C THR A 472 29.15 -14.48 1.62
N ALA A 473 28.73 -13.46 2.36
CA ALA A 473 27.51 -12.70 2.06
C ALA A 473 27.84 -11.47 1.20
N ASP A 474 28.42 -11.72 0.01
CA ASP A 474 28.85 -10.71 -0.96
C ASP A 474 27.72 -10.25 -1.90
N GLY A 475 26.60 -10.98 -1.92
CA GLY A 475 25.50 -10.73 -2.83
C GLY A 475 25.69 -11.28 -4.23
N ASP A 476 26.75 -12.09 -4.48
CA ASP A 476 27.00 -12.76 -5.75
C ASP A 476 26.78 -14.27 -5.63
N PHE A 477 25.86 -14.80 -6.43
CA PHE A 477 25.61 -16.23 -6.48
C PHE A 477 26.68 -16.94 -7.34
N GLY A 478 27.87 -17.03 -6.80
CA GLY A 478 28.98 -17.74 -7.41
C GLY A 478 28.93 -19.24 -7.15
N SER A 479 30.01 -19.96 -7.58
CA SER A 479 30.13 -21.42 -7.36
C SER A 479 30.11 -21.83 -5.89
N GLY A 480 30.66 -20.98 -5.00
CA GLY A 480 30.65 -21.20 -3.54
C GLY A 480 29.23 -21.17 -2.97
N THR A 481 28.42 -20.19 -3.40
CA THR A 481 27.01 -20.08 -3.01
C THR A 481 26.21 -21.27 -3.57
N GLN A 482 26.44 -21.65 -4.83
CA GLN A 482 25.79 -22.82 -5.44
C GLN A 482 26.09 -24.11 -4.67
N GLN A 483 27.34 -24.32 -4.27
CA GLN A 483 27.72 -25.49 -3.48
C GLN A 483 27.03 -25.47 -2.10
N ALA A 484 26.98 -24.31 -1.44
CA ALA A 484 26.26 -24.17 -0.16
C ALA A 484 24.77 -24.47 -0.29
N VAL A 485 24.13 -24.08 -1.41
CA VAL A 485 22.73 -24.44 -1.70
C VAL A 485 22.58 -25.95 -1.86
N ARG A 486 23.46 -26.62 -2.61
CA ARG A 486 23.43 -28.09 -2.76
C ARG A 486 23.63 -28.81 -1.41
N ASP A 487 24.57 -28.36 -0.59
CA ASP A 487 24.81 -28.91 0.74
C ASP A 487 23.56 -28.77 1.62
N TYR A 488 22.94 -27.59 1.58
CA TYR A 488 21.69 -27.33 2.30
C TYR A 488 20.55 -28.22 1.80
N GLN A 489 20.33 -28.27 0.49
CA GLN A 489 19.29 -29.12 -0.13
C GLN A 489 19.48 -30.59 0.25
N THR A 490 20.71 -31.09 0.20
CA THR A 490 21.06 -32.45 0.62
C THR A 490 20.72 -32.69 2.08
N SER A 491 21.14 -31.75 2.95
CA SER A 491 20.91 -31.86 4.42
C SER A 491 19.44 -31.81 4.83
N ARG A 492 18.57 -31.32 3.94
CA ARG A 492 17.11 -31.19 4.16
C ARG A 492 16.28 -32.14 3.29
N SER A 493 16.92 -33.07 2.58
CA SER A 493 16.27 -34.01 1.68
C SER A 493 15.40 -33.32 0.61
N LEU A 494 15.87 -32.18 0.09
CA LEU A 494 15.27 -31.47 -1.03
C LEU A 494 15.86 -31.95 -2.36
N GLY A 495 15.25 -31.60 -3.50
CA GLY A 495 15.87 -31.76 -4.81
C GLY A 495 17.19 -31.00 -4.89
N VAL A 496 18.30 -31.71 -5.17
CA VAL A 496 19.67 -31.16 -5.13
C VAL A 496 20.04 -30.63 -6.51
N ASP A 497 19.50 -29.49 -6.88
CA ASP A 497 19.76 -28.85 -8.17
C ASP A 497 20.75 -27.67 -8.08
N GLY A 498 21.01 -27.18 -6.86
CA GLY A 498 21.85 -26.00 -6.62
C GLY A 498 21.16 -24.69 -7.02
N GLN A 499 19.84 -24.69 -7.16
CA GLN A 499 19.03 -23.51 -7.42
C GLN A 499 18.10 -23.24 -6.22
N VAL A 500 17.67 -22.01 -6.06
CA VAL A 500 16.80 -21.60 -4.96
C VAL A 500 15.43 -21.24 -5.51
N GLY A 501 14.52 -22.17 -5.42
CA GLY A 501 13.12 -22.01 -5.74
C GLY A 501 12.23 -22.03 -4.47
N PRO A 502 10.90 -22.15 -4.65
CA PRO A 502 9.93 -22.14 -3.53
C PRO A 502 10.21 -23.20 -2.46
N ALA A 503 10.65 -24.40 -2.84
CA ALA A 503 10.95 -25.48 -1.90
C ALA A 503 12.15 -25.13 -1.00
N THR A 504 13.22 -24.58 -1.57
CA THR A 504 14.43 -24.17 -0.82
C THR A 504 14.13 -22.98 0.08
N TRP A 505 13.44 -21.93 -0.43
CA TRP A 505 13.02 -20.80 0.39
C TRP A 505 12.06 -21.22 1.50
N GLY A 506 11.07 -22.06 1.20
CA GLY A 506 10.11 -22.54 2.19
C GLY A 506 10.79 -23.30 3.34
N ALA A 507 11.80 -24.13 3.04
CA ALA A 507 12.58 -24.83 4.06
C ALA A 507 13.40 -23.85 4.93
N LEU A 508 14.09 -22.88 4.32
CA LEU A 508 14.83 -21.84 5.04
C LEU A 508 13.90 -21.01 5.96
N GLN A 509 12.78 -20.54 5.43
CA GLN A 509 11.82 -19.70 6.18
C GLN A 509 11.10 -20.46 7.30
N ALA A 510 11.02 -21.77 7.20
CA ALA A 510 10.57 -22.64 8.27
C ALA A 510 11.68 -23.01 9.28
N GLY A 511 12.88 -22.46 9.14
CA GLY A 511 14.01 -22.75 10.02
C GLY A 511 14.51 -24.19 9.96
N ARG A 512 14.39 -24.79 8.80
CA ARG A 512 14.78 -26.19 8.58
C ARG A 512 16.20 -26.27 8.08
#